data_7f43e225d053f594a838349f69a8b6df
#
_entry.id   7f43e225d053f594a838349f69a8b6df
#
_cell.length_a   1.000
_cell.length_b   1.000
_cell.length_c   1.000
_cell.angle_alpha   90.00
_cell.angle_beta   90.00
_cell.angle_gamma   90.00
#
_symmetry.space_group_name_H-M   'P 1'
#
loop_
_entity.id
_entity.type
_entity.pdbx_description
1 polymer ?
#
loop_
_entity_poly.entity_id
_entity_poly.type
_entity_poly.pdbx_seq_one_letter_code
_entity_poly.pdbx_strand_id
1 'polypeptide(L)'
;MSEETPATPLKKRPAGLGRGLSALLGEIEREAPVALDGVTPEGVRMVEVNRMRPLPNQPRKNFDDAALDELAESIRSRGMLQPIVVRDPDHDGHYEIIAGERRWRAAQRAQIHQVPVIIREFDDITALEVAIIENIQREQLNAWEEGEAYRRLIDDHGHTQEALGRIVGKSRSHVANLMRLRNLPLPVHGWLTAGQITMGHARA
;
A
#
# COMPACT_ATOMS: atom_id res chain seq x y z
N MET A 1 -15.04 45.65 29.35
CA MET A 1 -15.85 44.45 29.07
C MET A 1 -15.22 43.82 27.83
N SER A 2 -14.35 42.86 28.05
CA SER A 2 -13.62 42.15 26.96
C SER A 2 -14.28 40.79 26.87
N GLU A 3 -14.92 40.48 25.75
CA GLU A 3 -15.52 39.18 25.45
C GLU A 3 -14.42 38.20 25.06
N GLU A 4 -14.20 37.19 25.92
CA GLU A 4 -13.39 36.02 25.60
C GLU A 4 -14.20 35.04 24.74
N THR A 5 -13.74 34.81 23.53
CA THR A 5 -14.27 33.75 22.65
C THR A 5 -13.79 32.40 23.12
N PRO A 6 -14.66 31.42 23.41
CA PRO A 6 -14.22 30.11 23.85
C PRO A 6 -13.63 29.30 22.71
N ALA A 7 -12.39 28.87 22.88
CA ALA A 7 -11.68 27.95 21.97
C ALA A 7 -12.40 26.59 21.93
N THR A 8 -12.76 26.14 20.74
CA THR A 8 -13.35 24.82 20.48
C THR A 8 -12.31 23.71 20.81
N PRO A 9 -12.63 22.71 21.63
CA PRO A 9 -11.70 21.64 21.95
C PRO A 9 -11.49 20.74 20.75
N LEU A 10 -10.22 20.60 20.32
CA LEU A 10 -9.76 19.61 19.36
C LEU A 10 -10.15 18.20 19.83
N LYS A 11 -11.00 17.50 19.08
CA LYS A 11 -11.34 16.10 19.29
C LYS A 11 -10.07 15.25 19.33
N LYS A 12 -9.71 14.72 20.51
CA LYS A 12 -8.67 13.70 20.66
C LYS A 12 -9.08 12.47 19.85
N ARG A 13 -8.31 12.15 18.80
CA ARG A 13 -8.42 10.89 18.04
C ARG A 13 -8.10 9.71 18.98
N PRO A 14 -8.85 8.60 18.88
CA PRO A 14 -8.61 7.43 19.73
C PRO A 14 -7.25 6.81 19.40
N ALA A 15 -6.46 6.50 20.42
CA ALA A 15 -5.11 5.92 20.38
C ALA A 15 -5.06 4.43 19.92
N GLY A 16 -6.04 3.98 19.12
CA GLY A 16 -6.23 2.59 18.71
C GLY A 16 -5.90 2.23 17.27
N LEU A 17 -5.65 3.21 16.38
CA LEU A 17 -5.48 2.94 14.94
C LEU A 17 -4.28 2.04 14.61
N GLY A 18 -3.18 2.17 15.33
CA GLY A 18 -1.96 1.39 15.04
C GLY A 18 -2.10 -0.13 15.26
N ARG A 19 -2.97 -0.57 16.19
CA ARG A 19 -3.24 -2.00 16.42
C ARG A 19 -4.19 -2.59 15.38
N GLY A 20 -5.19 -1.83 14.95
CA GLY A 20 -6.12 -2.24 13.90
C GLY A 20 -5.41 -2.43 12.56
N LEU A 21 -4.56 -1.49 12.17
CA LEU A 21 -3.85 -1.52 10.90
C LEU A 21 -2.83 -2.66 10.83
N SER A 22 -2.06 -2.92 11.90
CA SER A 22 -1.14 -4.07 11.97
C SER A 22 -1.87 -5.42 11.92
N ALA A 23 -3.07 -5.52 12.50
CA ALA A 23 -3.89 -6.71 12.40
C ALA A 23 -4.40 -6.92 10.97
N LEU A 24 -4.92 -5.86 10.32
CA LEU A 24 -5.39 -5.90 8.93
C LEU A 24 -4.29 -6.26 7.94
N LEU A 25 -3.09 -5.70 8.09
CA LEU A 25 -1.94 -6.05 7.26
C LEU A 25 -1.49 -7.49 7.47
N GLY A 26 -1.43 -7.96 8.71
CA GLY A 26 -1.12 -9.35 9.02
C GLY A 26 -2.17 -10.34 8.50
N GLU A 27 -3.44 -9.92 8.38
CA GLU A 27 -4.50 -10.70 7.74
C GLU A 27 -4.32 -10.72 6.21
N ILE A 28 -4.01 -9.58 5.58
CA ILE A 28 -3.75 -9.49 4.13
C ILE A 28 -2.55 -10.36 3.72
N GLU A 29 -1.49 -10.42 4.54
CA GLU A 29 -0.32 -11.27 4.28
C GLU A 29 -0.58 -12.75 4.52
N ARG A 30 -1.52 -13.10 5.43
CA ARG A 30 -1.85 -14.48 5.81
C ARG A 30 -3.02 -15.06 5.03
N GLU A 31 -3.60 -14.33 4.10
CA GLU A 31 -4.72 -14.83 3.30
C GLU A 31 -4.28 -16.08 2.53
N ALA A 32 -4.92 -17.20 2.89
CA ALA A 32 -4.59 -18.50 2.34
C ALA A 32 -4.74 -18.51 0.81
N PRO A 33 -3.88 -19.27 0.10
CA PRO A 33 -4.04 -19.45 -1.35
C PRO A 33 -5.45 -19.95 -1.67
N VAL A 34 -6.03 -19.45 -2.75
CA VAL A 34 -7.30 -19.98 -3.27
C VAL A 34 -7.06 -21.45 -3.63
N ALA A 35 -7.80 -22.37 -2.99
CA ALA A 35 -7.63 -23.79 -3.25
C ALA A 35 -8.00 -24.11 -4.70
N LEU A 36 -7.18 -24.91 -5.37
CA LEU A 36 -7.40 -25.36 -6.77
C LEU A 36 -8.65 -26.25 -6.92
N ASP A 37 -9.23 -26.71 -5.81
CA ASP A 37 -10.34 -27.67 -5.78
C ASP A 37 -11.75 -27.02 -5.75
N GLY A 38 -11.86 -25.75 -6.14
CA GLY A 38 -13.17 -25.09 -6.26
C GLY A 38 -13.84 -24.65 -4.96
N VAL A 39 -13.20 -24.86 -3.81
CA VAL A 39 -13.65 -24.33 -2.52
C VAL A 39 -13.06 -22.95 -2.35
N THR A 40 -13.88 -21.91 -2.56
CA THR A 40 -13.48 -20.54 -2.24
C THR A 40 -13.37 -20.36 -0.73
N PRO A 41 -12.22 -19.88 -0.19
CA PRO A 41 -12.11 -19.55 1.23
C PRO A 41 -13.21 -18.58 1.65
N GLU A 42 -13.63 -18.65 2.90
CA GLU A 42 -14.62 -17.72 3.47
C GLU A 42 -14.21 -16.27 3.20
N GLY A 43 -15.07 -15.48 2.55
CA GLY A 43 -14.82 -14.06 2.23
C GLY A 43 -14.25 -13.79 0.82
N VAL A 44 -13.88 -14.81 0.04
CA VAL A 44 -13.46 -14.62 -1.37
C VAL A 44 -14.66 -14.60 -2.29
N ARG A 45 -14.72 -13.61 -3.21
CA ARG A 45 -15.74 -13.49 -4.25
C ARG A 45 -15.10 -13.42 -5.63
N MET A 46 -15.78 -13.94 -6.65
CA MET A 46 -15.38 -13.75 -8.05
C MET A 46 -15.97 -12.45 -8.57
N VAL A 47 -15.10 -11.55 -9.05
CA VAL A 47 -15.50 -10.25 -9.61
C VAL A 47 -14.95 -10.10 -11.02
N GLU A 48 -15.72 -9.48 -11.89
CA GLU A 48 -15.30 -9.18 -13.26
C GLU A 48 -14.15 -8.16 -13.26
N VAL A 49 -13.11 -8.43 -14.04
CA VAL A 49 -11.90 -7.61 -14.14
C VAL A 49 -12.20 -6.18 -14.61
N ASN A 50 -13.22 -6.01 -15.47
CA ASN A 50 -13.68 -4.72 -15.99
C ASN A 50 -14.42 -3.86 -14.94
N ARG A 51 -14.89 -4.47 -13.84
CA ARG A 51 -15.52 -3.76 -12.72
C ARG A 51 -14.51 -3.31 -11.67
N MET A 52 -13.23 -3.46 -11.93
CA MET A 52 -12.16 -3.09 -11.01
C MET A 52 -11.34 -1.93 -11.56
N ARG A 53 -10.95 -1.02 -10.70
CA ARG A 53 -10.09 0.12 -11.05
C ARG A 53 -9.00 0.33 -9.99
N PRO A 54 -7.83 0.84 -10.39
CA PRO A 54 -6.80 1.19 -9.42
C PRO A 54 -7.27 2.36 -8.54
N LEU A 55 -6.80 2.38 -7.29
CA LEU A 55 -7.04 3.51 -6.39
C LEU A 55 -6.40 4.78 -6.99
N PRO A 56 -7.08 5.94 -6.98
CA PRO A 56 -6.47 7.21 -7.33
C PRO A 56 -5.22 7.47 -6.48
N ASN A 57 -4.13 7.92 -7.09
CA ASN A 57 -2.85 8.19 -6.44
C ASN A 57 -2.06 6.96 -5.94
N GLN A 58 -2.25 5.79 -6.55
CA GLN A 58 -1.38 4.64 -6.30
C GLN A 58 0.10 5.05 -6.41
N PRO A 59 0.94 4.68 -5.42
CA PRO A 59 2.35 5.08 -5.40
C PRO A 59 3.18 4.45 -6.52
N ARG A 60 2.76 3.29 -7.04
CA ARG A 60 3.48 2.58 -8.09
C ARG A 60 3.05 3.02 -9.48
N LYS A 61 3.91 3.76 -10.18
CA LYS A 61 3.67 4.23 -11.56
C LYS A 61 4.34 3.37 -12.63
N ASN A 62 5.45 2.70 -12.30
CA ASN A 62 6.23 1.91 -13.25
C ASN A 62 6.02 0.41 -13.02
N PHE A 63 5.64 -0.28 -14.07
CA PHE A 63 5.50 -1.73 -14.11
C PHE A 63 6.42 -2.27 -15.17
N ASP A 64 7.24 -3.25 -14.82
CA ASP A 64 8.05 -4.00 -15.78
C ASP A 64 7.13 -4.88 -16.62
N ASP A 65 7.14 -4.66 -17.93
CA ASP A 65 6.28 -5.36 -18.87
C ASP A 65 6.62 -6.86 -18.96
N ALA A 66 7.91 -7.21 -18.96
CA ALA A 66 8.34 -8.60 -18.98
C ALA A 66 7.87 -9.37 -17.75
N ALA A 67 8.01 -8.76 -16.55
CA ALA A 67 7.52 -9.35 -15.31
C ALA A 67 5.99 -9.44 -15.23
N LEU A 68 5.25 -8.57 -15.95
CA LEU A 68 3.80 -8.68 -16.06
C LEU A 68 3.38 -9.79 -17.00
N ASP A 69 4.09 -9.99 -18.12
CA ASP A 69 3.81 -11.05 -19.09
C ASP A 69 4.09 -12.44 -18.50
N GLU A 70 5.18 -12.58 -17.73
CA GLU A 70 5.46 -13.80 -16.99
C GLU A 70 4.37 -14.14 -15.96
N LEU A 71 3.91 -13.12 -15.22
CA LEU A 71 2.81 -13.28 -14.28
C LEU A 71 1.50 -13.63 -14.99
N ALA A 72 1.21 -13.02 -16.14
CA ALA A 72 0.02 -13.32 -16.94
C ALA A 72 0.00 -14.78 -17.40
N GLU A 73 1.15 -15.30 -17.86
CA GLU A 73 1.28 -16.70 -18.25
C GLU A 73 1.08 -17.66 -17.06
N SER A 74 1.64 -17.31 -15.90
CA SER A 74 1.42 -18.05 -14.66
C SER A 74 -0.06 -18.09 -14.26
N ILE A 75 -0.76 -16.95 -14.34
CA ILE A 75 -2.19 -16.86 -14.01
C ILE A 75 -3.04 -17.60 -15.03
N ARG A 76 -2.68 -17.60 -16.33
CA ARG A 76 -3.38 -18.35 -17.38
C ARG A 76 -3.28 -19.86 -17.16
N SER A 77 -2.13 -20.35 -16.72
CA SER A 77 -1.86 -21.79 -16.57
C SER A 77 -2.34 -22.37 -15.24
N ARG A 78 -2.27 -21.60 -14.16
CA ARG A 78 -2.52 -22.08 -12.79
C ARG A 78 -3.68 -21.38 -12.08
N GLY A 79 -4.27 -20.38 -12.71
CA GLY A 79 -5.24 -19.50 -12.06
C GLY A 79 -4.59 -18.49 -11.12
N MET A 80 -5.39 -17.63 -10.53
CA MET A 80 -4.95 -16.64 -9.55
C MET A 80 -5.04 -17.24 -8.14
N LEU A 81 -3.90 -17.64 -7.59
CA LEU A 81 -3.83 -18.31 -6.28
C LEU A 81 -4.05 -17.35 -5.10
N GLN A 82 -3.67 -16.08 -5.26
CA GLN A 82 -3.87 -15.05 -4.23
C GLN A 82 -4.93 -14.05 -4.68
N PRO A 83 -5.99 -13.83 -3.90
CA PRO A 83 -7.04 -12.88 -4.25
C PRO A 83 -6.54 -11.43 -4.26
N ILE A 84 -7.23 -10.59 -5.02
CA ILE A 84 -6.99 -9.13 -5.02
C ILE A 84 -7.81 -8.53 -3.89
N VAL A 85 -7.20 -7.63 -3.10
CA VAL A 85 -7.94 -6.92 -2.05
C VAL A 85 -8.56 -5.67 -2.64
N VAL A 86 -9.87 -5.54 -2.47
CA VAL A 86 -10.65 -4.41 -2.98
C VAL A 86 -11.52 -3.84 -1.86
N ARG A 87 -11.89 -2.58 -1.99
CA ARG A 87 -12.97 -2.01 -1.17
C ARG A 87 -14.31 -2.15 -1.88
N ASP A 88 -15.39 -1.96 -1.12
CA ASP A 88 -16.76 -2.00 -1.63
C ASP A 88 -16.92 -1.15 -2.89
N PRO A 89 -17.82 -1.55 -3.79
CA PRO A 89 -18.02 -0.84 -5.04
C PRO A 89 -18.54 0.58 -4.76
N ASP A 90 -18.09 1.51 -5.58
CA ASP A 90 -18.59 2.87 -5.60
C ASP A 90 -20.04 2.96 -6.15
N HIS A 91 -20.55 4.18 -6.29
CA HIS A 91 -21.88 4.44 -6.83
C HIS A 91 -22.07 3.92 -8.26
N ASP A 92 -20.99 3.80 -9.04
CA ASP A 92 -20.97 3.27 -10.41
C ASP A 92 -20.79 1.75 -10.44
N GLY A 93 -20.64 1.11 -9.28
CA GLY A 93 -20.49 -0.33 -9.13
C GLY A 93 -19.08 -0.84 -9.41
N HIS A 94 -18.06 0.03 -9.38
CA HIS A 94 -16.66 -0.34 -9.54
C HIS A 94 -15.96 -0.55 -8.21
N TYR A 95 -15.24 -1.66 -8.11
CA TYR A 95 -14.37 -1.98 -6.97
C TYR A 95 -13.03 -1.28 -7.09
N GLU A 96 -12.57 -0.63 -6.04
CA GLU A 96 -11.24 -0.02 -6.03
C GLU A 96 -10.19 -0.96 -5.45
N ILE A 97 -9.09 -1.14 -6.19
CA ILE A 97 -8.02 -2.06 -5.83
C ILE A 97 -7.13 -1.42 -4.76
N ILE A 98 -7.12 -2.00 -3.57
CA ILE A 98 -6.27 -1.62 -2.45
C ILE A 98 -4.91 -2.30 -2.57
N ALA A 99 -4.90 -3.63 -2.81
CA ALA A 99 -3.67 -4.40 -3.00
C ALA A 99 -3.84 -5.44 -4.12
N GLY A 100 -2.75 -5.73 -4.84
CA GLY A 100 -2.73 -6.71 -5.93
C GLY A 100 -2.92 -6.14 -7.33
N GLU A 101 -2.62 -4.86 -7.58
CA GLU A 101 -2.74 -4.23 -8.91
C GLU A 101 -1.96 -4.97 -10.01
N ARG A 102 -0.76 -5.51 -9.70
CA ARG A 102 0.00 -6.34 -10.65
C ARG A 102 -0.79 -7.56 -11.11
N ARG A 103 -1.47 -8.25 -10.17
CA ARG A 103 -2.31 -9.41 -10.47
C ARG A 103 -3.50 -9.04 -11.35
N TRP A 104 -4.13 -7.90 -11.06
CA TRP A 104 -5.21 -7.37 -11.90
C TRP A 104 -4.74 -7.05 -13.33
N ARG A 105 -3.61 -6.34 -13.50
CA ARG A 105 -3.03 -6.04 -14.82
C ARG A 105 -2.62 -7.30 -15.57
N ALA A 106 -2.04 -8.28 -14.87
CA ALA A 106 -1.68 -9.56 -15.44
C ALA A 106 -2.92 -10.37 -15.87
N ALA A 107 -4.02 -10.33 -15.10
CA ALA A 107 -5.28 -10.94 -15.46
C ALA A 107 -5.87 -10.32 -16.74
N GLN A 108 -5.80 -9.00 -16.91
CA GLN A 108 -6.19 -8.31 -18.14
C GLN A 108 -5.35 -8.80 -19.34
N ARG A 109 -4.03 -8.90 -19.21
CA ARG A 109 -3.14 -9.43 -20.26
C ARG A 109 -3.42 -10.92 -20.56
N ALA A 110 -3.75 -11.68 -19.55
CA ALA A 110 -4.15 -13.08 -19.68
C ALA A 110 -5.56 -13.28 -20.26
N GLN A 111 -6.32 -12.19 -20.48
CA GLN A 111 -7.72 -12.19 -20.95
C GLN A 111 -8.68 -12.99 -20.03
N ILE A 112 -8.41 -12.94 -18.72
CA ILE A 112 -9.27 -13.55 -17.72
C ILE A 112 -10.39 -12.59 -17.38
N HIS A 113 -11.63 -13.07 -17.41
CA HIS A 113 -12.83 -12.25 -17.20
C HIS A 113 -13.18 -12.06 -15.74
N GLN A 114 -12.91 -13.04 -14.90
CA GLN A 114 -13.24 -13.00 -13.47
C GLN A 114 -12.02 -13.39 -12.63
N VAL A 115 -11.83 -12.69 -11.52
CA VAL A 115 -10.72 -12.91 -10.59
C VAL A 115 -11.23 -13.01 -9.16
N PRO A 116 -10.56 -13.80 -8.30
CA PRO A 116 -10.90 -13.85 -6.89
C PRO A 116 -10.51 -12.53 -6.21
N VAL A 117 -11.46 -11.99 -5.44
CA VAL A 117 -11.24 -10.78 -4.65
C VAL A 117 -11.68 -10.98 -3.21
N ILE A 118 -11.06 -10.25 -2.30
CA ILE A 118 -11.53 -10.06 -0.94
C ILE A 118 -12.02 -8.63 -0.81
N ILE A 119 -13.28 -8.47 -0.43
CA ILE A 119 -13.88 -7.16 -0.22
C ILE A 119 -13.66 -6.78 1.24
N ARG A 120 -13.12 -5.60 1.48
CA ARG A 120 -12.92 -5.02 2.80
C ARG A 120 -13.52 -3.62 2.87
N GLU A 121 -14.16 -3.31 3.97
CA GLU A 121 -14.63 -1.97 4.27
C GLU A 121 -13.44 -1.10 4.69
N PHE A 122 -13.03 -0.19 3.82
CA PHE A 122 -12.03 0.83 4.12
C PHE A 122 -12.62 2.21 3.85
N ASP A 123 -12.42 3.13 4.78
CA ASP A 123 -12.55 4.54 4.43
C ASP A 123 -11.39 4.98 3.51
N ASP A 124 -11.53 6.12 2.83
CA ASP A 124 -10.54 6.61 1.87
C ASP A 124 -9.15 6.75 2.48
N ILE A 125 -9.09 7.15 3.75
CA ILE A 125 -7.85 7.37 4.48
C ILE A 125 -7.16 6.04 4.75
N THR A 126 -7.88 5.07 5.31
CA THR A 126 -7.35 3.73 5.61
C THR A 126 -6.94 2.98 4.35
N ALA A 127 -7.71 3.09 3.26
CA ALA A 127 -7.37 2.46 1.98
C ALA A 127 -6.03 2.97 1.43
N LEU A 128 -5.81 4.30 1.50
CA LEU A 128 -4.55 4.90 1.05
C LEU A 128 -3.38 4.53 1.97
N GLU A 129 -3.59 4.50 3.29
CA GLU A 129 -2.59 4.04 4.26
C GLU A 129 -2.13 2.61 3.98
N VAL A 130 -3.07 1.68 3.80
CA VAL A 130 -2.78 0.27 3.49
C VAL A 130 -1.98 0.15 2.19
N ALA A 131 -2.38 0.89 1.13
CA ALA A 131 -1.68 0.88 -0.14
C ALA A 131 -0.24 1.41 -0.03
N ILE A 132 0.01 2.45 0.76
CA ILE A 132 1.35 2.99 1.00
C ILE A 132 2.19 1.97 1.79
N ILE A 133 1.65 1.37 2.84
CA ILE A 133 2.38 0.42 3.69
C ILE A 133 2.71 -0.87 2.91
N GLU A 134 1.76 -1.41 2.12
CA GLU A 134 2.01 -2.56 1.24
C GLU A 134 3.16 -2.28 0.27
N ASN A 135 3.19 -1.06 -0.29
CA ASN A 135 4.28 -0.67 -1.17
C ASN A 135 5.63 -0.55 -0.45
N ILE A 136 5.65 -0.08 0.81
CA ILE A 136 6.89 0.00 1.63
C ILE A 136 7.46 -1.38 1.95
N GLN A 137 6.63 -2.39 2.16
CA GLN A 137 7.05 -3.75 2.50
C GLN A 137 7.69 -4.49 1.32
N ARG A 138 7.69 -3.91 0.12
CA ARG A 138 8.36 -4.50 -1.06
C ARG A 138 9.87 -4.27 -1.02
N GLU A 139 10.63 -5.28 -1.38
CA GLU A 139 12.10 -5.26 -1.41
C GLU A 139 12.73 -4.28 -2.45
N GLN A 140 11.91 -3.59 -3.25
CA GLN A 140 12.37 -2.82 -4.41
C GLN A 140 12.33 -1.30 -4.26
N LEU A 141 11.92 -0.76 -3.10
CA LEU A 141 11.98 0.68 -2.87
C LEU A 141 13.41 1.13 -2.59
N ASN A 142 13.82 2.22 -3.23
CA ASN A 142 15.05 2.88 -2.82
C ASN A 142 14.82 3.69 -1.52
N ALA A 143 15.90 4.03 -0.84
CA ALA A 143 15.84 4.73 0.46
C ALA A 143 15.11 6.07 0.41
N TRP A 144 15.12 6.74 -0.74
CA TRP A 144 14.39 7.99 -0.97
C TRP A 144 12.87 7.76 -1.04
N GLU A 145 12.44 6.80 -1.86
CA GLU A 145 11.03 6.44 -2.02
C GLU A 145 10.41 5.96 -0.69
N GLU A 146 11.17 5.16 0.05
CA GLU A 146 10.78 4.71 1.38
C GLU A 146 10.61 5.89 2.35
N GLY A 147 11.54 6.83 2.35
CA GLY A 147 11.48 8.06 3.16
C GLY A 147 10.29 8.95 2.81
N GLU A 148 9.95 9.09 1.53
CA GLU A 148 8.77 9.85 1.07
C GLU A 148 7.46 9.17 1.49
N ALA A 149 7.40 7.85 1.44
CA ALA A 149 6.25 7.09 1.89
C ALA A 149 6.03 7.24 3.41
N TYR A 150 7.10 7.16 4.20
CA TYR A 150 7.02 7.42 5.66
C TYR A 150 6.52 8.82 5.97
N ARG A 151 6.98 9.80 5.20
CA ARG A 151 6.56 11.18 5.40
C ARG A 151 5.08 11.35 5.13
N ARG A 152 4.55 10.82 4.04
CA ARG A 152 3.12 10.85 3.74
C ARG A 152 2.29 10.26 4.87
N LEU A 153 2.71 9.12 5.40
CA LEU A 153 2.01 8.49 6.53
C LEU A 153 2.03 9.34 7.81
N ILE A 154 3.07 10.15 8.03
CA ILE A 154 3.15 11.06 9.17
C ILE A 154 2.34 12.34 8.92
N ASP A 155 2.60 13.03 7.81
CA ASP A 155 2.07 14.37 7.54
C ASP A 155 0.56 14.32 7.20
N ASP A 156 0.16 13.35 6.34
CA ASP A 156 -1.21 13.26 5.81
C ASP A 156 -2.11 12.39 6.70
N HIS A 157 -1.53 11.37 7.36
CA HIS A 157 -2.29 10.38 8.13
C HIS A 157 -2.03 10.42 9.64
N GLY A 158 -1.09 11.26 10.11
CA GLY A 158 -0.86 11.52 11.53
C GLY A 158 -0.18 10.37 12.30
N HIS A 159 0.51 9.47 11.61
CA HIS A 159 1.31 8.43 12.26
C HIS A 159 2.51 9.03 12.99
N THR A 160 2.95 8.37 14.06
CA THR A 160 4.24 8.68 14.69
C THR A 160 5.35 7.82 14.08
N GLN A 161 6.60 8.31 14.11
CA GLN A 161 7.75 7.52 13.64
C GLN A 161 7.89 6.17 14.38
N GLU A 162 7.48 6.12 15.65
CA GLU A 162 7.49 4.90 16.44
C GLU A 162 6.41 3.90 15.98
N ALA A 163 5.18 4.40 15.72
CA ALA A 163 4.10 3.58 15.21
C ALA A 163 4.45 2.99 13.84
N LEU A 164 4.99 3.81 12.93
CA LEU A 164 5.46 3.35 11.62
C LEU A 164 6.56 2.30 11.73
N GLY A 165 7.56 2.53 12.59
CA GLY A 165 8.62 1.56 12.82
C GLY A 165 8.08 0.19 13.20
N ARG A 166 7.05 0.13 14.06
CA ARG A 166 6.37 -1.11 14.44
C ARG A 166 5.63 -1.76 13.28
N ILE A 167 4.91 -0.97 12.48
CA ILE A 167 4.11 -1.47 11.34
C ILE A 167 5.02 -2.08 10.27
N VAL A 168 6.13 -1.41 9.94
CA VAL A 168 7.04 -1.85 8.86
C VAL A 168 8.19 -2.75 9.35
N GLY A 169 8.22 -3.13 10.63
CA GLY A 169 9.27 -3.97 11.21
C GLY A 169 10.66 -3.30 11.28
N LYS A 170 10.71 -1.96 11.35
CA LYS A 170 11.95 -1.17 11.41
C LYS A 170 12.05 -0.39 12.71
N SER A 171 13.27 0.03 13.08
CA SER A 171 13.46 0.89 14.25
C SER A 171 12.96 2.32 13.98
N ARG A 172 12.51 3.03 15.04
CA ARG A 172 12.20 4.46 14.97
C ARG A 172 13.35 5.28 14.36
N SER A 173 14.59 4.94 14.71
CA SER A 173 15.78 5.63 14.19
C SER A 173 15.95 5.38 12.68
N HIS A 174 15.62 4.22 12.17
CA HIS A 174 15.61 3.94 10.74
C HIS A 174 14.61 4.84 10.01
N VAL A 175 13.36 4.91 10.47
CA VAL A 175 12.32 5.79 9.91
C VAL A 175 12.77 7.26 9.92
N ALA A 176 13.28 7.75 11.07
CA ALA A 176 13.77 9.12 11.19
C ALA A 176 14.94 9.43 10.24
N ASN A 177 15.84 8.48 10.05
CA ASN A 177 16.99 8.65 9.15
C ASN A 177 16.58 8.74 7.69
N LEU A 178 15.63 7.91 7.24
CA LEU A 178 15.13 7.96 5.87
C LEU A 178 14.37 9.26 5.59
N MET A 179 13.56 9.73 6.53
CA MET A 179 12.85 11.00 6.38
C MET A 179 13.80 12.20 6.25
N ARG A 180 14.99 12.15 6.90
CA ARG A 180 16.01 13.21 6.79
C ARG A 180 16.66 13.30 5.41
N LEU A 181 16.62 12.24 4.60
CA LEU A 181 17.19 12.25 3.24
C LEU A 181 16.58 13.35 2.36
N ARG A 182 15.33 13.73 2.61
CA ARG A 182 14.67 14.81 1.87
C ARG A 182 15.34 16.19 2.05
N ASN A 183 15.99 16.41 3.18
CA ASN A 183 16.65 17.68 3.45
C ASN A 183 17.99 17.82 2.72
N LEU A 184 18.39 16.79 1.97
CA LEU A 184 19.62 16.79 1.19
C LEU A 184 19.44 17.59 -0.10
N PRO A 185 20.51 18.19 -0.65
CA PRO A 185 20.49 18.89 -1.93
C PRO A 185 20.05 17.96 -3.08
N LEU A 186 19.33 18.52 -4.08
CA LEU A 186 18.86 17.76 -5.24
C LEU A 186 19.90 16.88 -5.94
N PRO A 187 21.18 17.31 -6.14
CA PRO A 187 22.18 16.43 -6.74
C PRO A 187 22.42 15.14 -5.96
N VAL A 188 22.36 15.21 -4.62
CA VAL A 188 22.57 14.05 -3.73
C VAL A 188 21.41 13.05 -3.87
N HIS A 189 20.19 13.53 -4.10
CA HIS A 189 19.05 12.66 -4.42
C HIS A 189 19.28 11.85 -5.69
N GLY A 190 19.77 12.51 -6.75
CA GLY A 190 20.09 11.83 -8.01
C GLY A 190 21.10 10.70 -7.82
N TRP A 191 22.15 10.93 -7.03
CA TRP A 191 23.17 9.93 -6.74
C TRP A 191 22.67 8.77 -5.89
N LEU A 192 21.78 9.05 -4.90
CA LEU A 192 21.13 8.00 -4.10
C LEU A 192 20.21 7.13 -4.94
N THR A 193 19.38 7.75 -5.79
CA THR A 193 18.45 7.05 -6.68
C THR A 193 19.17 6.20 -7.74
N ALA A 194 20.30 6.72 -8.23
CA ALA A 194 21.17 6.00 -9.18
C ALA A 194 22.06 4.93 -8.49
N GLY A 195 21.99 4.78 -7.17
CA GLY A 195 22.82 3.83 -6.42
C GLY A 195 24.33 4.19 -6.37
N GLN A 196 24.70 5.42 -6.78
CA GLN A 196 26.09 5.88 -6.80
C GLN A 196 26.65 6.16 -5.40
N ILE A 197 25.78 6.49 -4.45
CA ILE A 197 26.11 6.66 -3.05
C ILE A 197 25.16 5.89 -2.16
N THR A 198 25.62 5.46 -1.01
CA THR A 198 24.79 4.84 0.02
C THR A 198 24.18 5.88 0.95
N MET A 199 23.15 5.49 1.71
CA MET A 199 22.55 6.31 2.76
C MET A 199 23.59 6.75 3.83
N GLY A 200 24.59 5.91 4.08
CA GLY A 200 25.70 6.25 4.99
C GLY A 200 26.53 7.42 4.47
N HIS A 201 26.87 7.42 3.19
CA HIS A 201 27.60 8.52 2.54
C HIS A 201 26.79 9.82 2.48
N ALA A 202 25.49 9.73 2.29
CA ALA A 202 24.61 10.91 2.22
C ALA A 202 24.40 11.60 3.59
N ARG A 203 24.79 10.96 4.70
CA ARG A 203 24.68 11.49 6.07
C ARG A 203 25.97 12.13 6.60
N ALA A 204 27.10 11.91 5.96
CA ALA A 204 28.39 12.51 6.30
C ALA A 204 28.47 13.95 5.79
#